data_5bffd17e0a55b4668e380b0f2594cc95
#
_entry.id   5bffd17e0a55b4668e380b0f2594cc95
#
_cell.length_a   1.000
_cell.length_b   1.000
_cell.length_c   1.000
_cell.angle_alpha   90.00
_cell.angle_beta   90.00
_cell.angle_gamma   90.00
#
_symmetry.space_group_name_H-M   'P 1'
#
loop_
_entity.id
_entity.type
_entity.pdbx_description
1 polymer ?
#
loop_
_entity_poly.entity_id
_entity_poly.type
_entity_poly.pdbx_seq_one_letter_code
_entity_poly.pdbx_strand_id
1 'polypeptide(L)'
;MGPGAGCHNDRVAKVTIIGGGPGGYEAALVGAQLGGEVTLIERTGLGGAAVLTDVVPSKSLIAAAEVMSRIRGAEELGLRPITQGAPIAARITADLAAVNDRVLALARAQSDDIRARLEAVGITLIAGTGRLDGPDHVLATDAAGATARLASDITLLATGVRPRELPEARCDGERILNWTQMYGLRELPERLIVVGSGVTGAEFASAYHQLGVQVVLVSSRAQVLPSEDADAAAVLQNVFEATGMTILSRSRAVAA
;
A
#
# COMPACT_ATOMS: atom_id res chain seq x y z
N MET A 1 29.02 -41.83 -33.42
CA MET A 1 28.59 -40.45 -33.21
C MET A 1 28.17 -40.35 -31.75
N GLY A 2 29.00 -39.78 -30.89
CA GLY A 2 28.72 -39.59 -29.47
C GLY A 2 27.81 -38.38 -29.25
N PRO A 3 26.97 -38.39 -28.22
CA PRO A 3 26.13 -37.22 -27.88
C PRO A 3 27.05 -36.06 -27.48
N GLY A 4 26.85 -34.92 -28.13
CA GLY A 4 27.59 -33.70 -27.84
C GLY A 4 27.40 -33.30 -26.37
N ALA A 5 28.53 -33.14 -25.68
CA ALA A 5 28.58 -32.53 -24.37
C ALA A 5 28.09 -31.08 -24.51
N GLY A 6 26.87 -30.83 -24.03
CA GLY A 6 26.41 -29.47 -23.84
C GLY A 6 27.35 -28.81 -22.84
N CYS A 7 28.05 -27.75 -23.25
CA CYS A 7 28.75 -26.85 -22.35
C CYS A 7 27.69 -26.26 -21.38
N HIS A 8 27.49 -26.89 -20.23
CA HIS A 8 26.95 -26.19 -19.08
C HIS A 8 27.98 -25.13 -18.71
N ASN A 9 27.65 -23.90 -18.97
CA ASN A 9 28.43 -22.78 -18.49
C ASN A 9 28.18 -22.76 -16.94
N ASP A 10 29.14 -23.32 -16.17
CA ASP A 10 29.10 -23.39 -14.70
C ASP A 10 29.17 -21.99 -14.01
N ARG A 11 29.03 -20.93 -14.82
CA ARG A 11 29.05 -19.56 -14.31
C ARG A 11 27.72 -19.24 -13.61
N VAL A 12 27.79 -18.93 -12.33
CA VAL A 12 26.66 -18.40 -11.55
C VAL A 12 26.21 -17.07 -12.16
N ALA A 13 24.93 -16.99 -12.49
CA ALA A 13 24.36 -15.77 -13.07
C ALA A 13 24.26 -14.66 -12.00
N LYS A 14 24.73 -13.47 -12.34
CA LYS A 14 24.59 -12.27 -11.51
C LYS A 14 23.28 -11.56 -11.84
N VAL A 15 22.38 -11.52 -10.86
CA VAL A 15 21.06 -10.91 -10.99
C VAL A 15 21.00 -9.65 -10.15
N THR A 16 20.74 -8.50 -10.77
CA THR A 16 20.52 -7.25 -10.05
C THR A 16 19.06 -6.83 -10.17
N ILE A 17 18.41 -6.56 -9.03
CA ILE A 17 17.01 -6.18 -8.96
C ILE A 17 16.91 -4.77 -8.41
N ILE A 18 16.23 -3.88 -9.13
CA ILE A 18 16.00 -2.50 -8.72
C ILE A 18 14.55 -2.35 -8.27
N GLY A 19 14.36 -2.21 -6.95
CA GLY A 19 13.07 -2.13 -6.28
C GLY A 19 12.74 -3.38 -5.47
N GLY A 20 12.48 -3.20 -4.18
CA GLY A 20 12.21 -4.23 -3.17
C GLY A 20 10.72 -4.46 -2.89
N GLY A 21 9.82 -4.06 -3.77
CA GLY A 21 8.40 -4.39 -3.72
C GLY A 21 8.12 -5.86 -4.02
N PRO A 22 6.84 -6.32 -4.03
CA PRO A 22 6.49 -7.73 -4.23
C PRO A 22 7.14 -8.35 -5.46
N GLY A 23 7.11 -7.69 -6.60
CA GLY A 23 7.77 -8.19 -7.82
C GLY A 23 9.29 -8.32 -7.69
N GLY A 24 9.93 -7.46 -6.88
CA GLY A 24 11.37 -7.47 -6.68
C GLY A 24 11.82 -8.52 -5.66
N TYR A 25 11.25 -8.51 -4.46
CA TYR A 25 11.72 -9.43 -3.41
C TYR A 25 11.35 -10.89 -3.70
N GLU A 26 10.19 -11.16 -4.32
CA GLU A 26 9.83 -12.52 -4.74
C GLU A 26 10.76 -13.02 -5.86
N ALA A 27 11.06 -12.18 -6.85
CA ALA A 27 12.03 -12.52 -7.89
C ALA A 27 13.44 -12.75 -7.31
N ALA A 28 13.83 -12.01 -6.27
CA ALA A 28 15.09 -12.20 -5.58
C ALA A 28 15.18 -13.58 -4.93
N LEU A 29 14.10 -13.98 -4.20
CA LEU A 29 14.03 -15.31 -3.59
C LEU A 29 14.11 -16.43 -4.61
N VAL A 30 13.36 -16.33 -5.72
CA VAL A 30 13.40 -17.31 -6.82
C VAL A 30 14.78 -17.33 -7.47
N GLY A 31 15.39 -16.17 -7.74
CA GLY A 31 16.73 -16.09 -8.33
C GLY A 31 17.78 -16.77 -7.47
N ALA A 32 17.73 -16.59 -6.15
CA ALA A 32 18.63 -17.26 -5.21
C ALA A 32 18.38 -18.78 -5.14
N GLN A 33 17.12 -19.22 -5.16
CA GLN A 33 16.76 -20.65 -5.21
C GLN A 33 17.25 -21.35 -6.48
N LEU A 34 17.34 -20.62 -7.59
CA LEU A 34 17.90 -21.11 -8.86
C LEU A 34 19.43 -21.06 -8.90
N GLY A 35 20.10 -20.68 -7.81
CA GLY A 35 21.56 -20.63 -7.70
C GLY A 35 22.20 -19.35 -8.25
N GLY A 36 21.44 -18.29 -8.49
CA GLY A 36 21.94 -16.98 -8.91
C GLY A 36 22.58 -16.20 -7.75
N GLU A 37 23.61 -15.40 -8.08
CA GLU A 37 24.14 -14.36 -7.18
C GLU A 37 23.24 -13.13 -7.29
N VAL A 38 22.36 -12.91 -6.28
CA VAL A 38 21.32 -11.89 -6.35
C VAL A 38 21.69 -10.66 -5.50
N THR A 39 21.61 -9.48 -6.11
CA THR A 39 21.67 -8.18 -5.43
C THR A 39 20.36 -7.44 -5.62
N LEU A 40 19.72 -7.01 -4.54
CA LEU A 40 18.50 -6.23 -4.55
C LEU A 40 18.76 -4.83 -3.98
N ILE A 41 18.37 -3.80 -4.73
CA ILE A 41 18.56 -2.38 -4.39
C ILE A 41 17.20 -1.79 -4.06
N GLU A 42 17.02 -1.29 -2.83
CA GLU A 42 15.77 -0.67 -2.38
C GLU A 42 16.08 0.56 -1.50
N ARG A 43 15.38 1.67 -1.74
CA ARG A 43 15.67 2.95 -1.07
C ARG A 43 14.78 3.25 0.13
N THR A 44 13.54 2.75 0.16
CA THR A 44 12.51 3.16 1.14
C THR A 44 12.22 2.08 2.16
N GLY A 45 12.29 0.81 1.76
CA GLY A 45 12.03 -0.35 2.61
C GLY A 45 11.47 -1.51 1.81
N LEU A 46 11.75 -2.72 2.29
CA LEU A 46 11.35 -3.95 1.64
C LEU A 46 9.84 -4.18 1.75
N GLY A 47 9.28 -4.82 0.72
CA GLY A 47 7.84 -4.98 0.57
C GLY A 47 7.20 -3.86 -0.26
N GLY A 48 7.90 -2.72 -0.47
CA GLY A 48 7.43 -1.61 -1.31
C GLY A 48 6.08 -1.05 -0.88
N ALA A 49 5.33 -0.48 -1.81
CA ALA A 49 4.03 0.13 -1.51
C ALA A 49 3.05 -0.88 -0.89
N ALA A 50 3.01 -2.12 -1.35
CA ALA A 50 2.09 -3.12 -0.84
C ALA A 50 2.22 -3.38 0.66
N VAL A 51 3.43 -3.31 1.20
CA VAL A 51 3.69 -3.54 2.63
C VAL A 51 3.70 -2.25 3.42
N LEU A 52 4.32 -1.18 2.88
CA LEU A 52 4.63 0.00 3.66
C LEU A 52 3.54 1.08 3.64
N THR A 53 2.76 1.16 2.56
CA THR A 53 1.85 2.31 2.37
C THR A 53 0.49 1.96 1.78
N ASP A 54 0.26 0.73 1.28
CA ASP A 54 -1.00 0.37 0.62
C ASP A 54 -1.66 -0.85 1.27
N VAL A 55 -1.42 -2.07 0.79
CA VAL A 55 -2.22 -3.26 1.12
C VAL A 55 -2.21 -3.58 2.61
N VAL A 56 -1.03 -3.69 3.23
CA VAL A 56 -0.94 -4.02 4.67
C VAL A 56 -1.51 -2.90 5.53
N PRO A 57 -1.14 -1.63 5.33
CA PRO A 57 -1.72 -0.52 6.08
C PRO A 57 -3.22 -0.35 5.84
N SER A 58 -3.69 -0.36 4.59
CA SER A 58 -5.11 -0.12 4.29
C SER A 58 -6.01 -1.23 4.84
N LYS A 59 -5.63 -2.50 4.70
CA LYS A 59 -6.41 -3.63 5.25
C LYS A 59 -6.43 -3.61 6.79
N SER A 60 -5.32 -3.20 7.42
CA SER A 60 -5.26 -3.04 8.89
C SER A 60 -6.13 -1.89 9.37
N LEU A 61 -6.18 -0.77 8.63
CA LEU A 61 -7.07 0.36 8.90
C LEU A 61 -8.55 -0.05 8.74
N ILE A 62 -8.88 -0.73 7.63
CA ILE A 62 -10.23 -1.23 7.37
C ILE A 62 -10.69 -2.17 8.49
N ALA A 63 -9.82 -3.10 8.93
CA ALA A 63 -10.15 -4.03 10.00
C ALA A 63 -10.45 -3.30 11.33
N ALA A 64 -9.72 -2.23 11.64
CA ALA A 64 -10.01 -1.39 12.80
C ALA A 64 -11.34 -0.63 12.66
N ALA A 65 -11.61 -0.10 11.46
CA ALA A 65 -12.86 0.60 11.15
C ALA A 65 -14.09 -0.33 11.21
N GLU A 66 -13.94 -1.59 10.76
CA GLU A 66 -14.99 -2.60 10.82
C GLU A 66 -15.44 -2.89 12.25
N VAL A 67 -14.54 -2.88 13.22
CA VAL A 67 -14.89 -3.02 14.64
C VAL A 67 -15.85 -1.91 15.06
N MET A 68 -15.62 -0.67 14.64
CA MET A 68 -16.53 0.45 14.93
C MET A 68 -17.91 0.26 14.28
N SER A 69 -17.96 -0.26 13.06
CA SER A 69 -19.22 -0.58 12.39
C SER A 69 -20.02 -1.65 13.15
N ARG A 70 -19.34 -2.72 13.60
CA ARG A 70 -19.95 -3.79 14.42
C ARG A 70 -20.47 -3.27 15.76
N ILE A 71 -19.74 -2.35 16.40
CA ILE A 71 -20.18 -1.72 17.65
C ILE A 71 -21.46 -0.89 17.44
N ARG A 72 -21.58 -0.18 16.31
CA ARG A 72 -22.80 0.57 15.99
C ARG A 72 -24.02 -0.34 15.80
N GLY A 73 -23.84 -1.47 15.14
CA GLY A 73 -24.89 -2.49 14.96
C GLY A 73 -25.12 -3.41 16.17
N ALA A 74 -24.35 -3.27 17.24
CA ALA A 74 -24.38 -4.20 18.37
C ALA A 74 -25.78 -4.29 19.03
N GLU A 75 -26.52 -3.20 19.13
CA GLU A 75 -27.84 -3.18 19.72
C GLU A 75 -28.89 -3.92 18.89
N GLU A 76 -28.74 -3.95 17.56
CA GLU A 76 -29.59 -4.72 16.65
C GLU A 76 -29.39 -6.22 16.86
N LEU A 77 -28.18 -6.63 17.29
CA LEU A 77 -27.83 -8.00 17.65
C LEU A 77 -28.25 -8.38 19.09
N GLY A 78 -28.94 -7.48 19.81
CA GLY A 78 -29.39 -7.73 21.16
C GLY A 78 -28.34 -7.39 22.25
N LEU A 79 -27.17 -6.87 21.89
CA LEU A 79 -26.17 -6.44 22.86
C LEU A 79 -26.62 -5.12 23.51
N ARG A 80 -26.44 -5.00 24.81
CA ARG A 80 -26.88 -3.82 25.59
C ARG A 80 -25.74 -3.33 26.48
N PRO A 81 -25.60 -2.02 26.69
CA PRO A 81 -24.65 -1.51 27.66
C PRO A 81 -25.02 -1.97 29.07
N ILE A 82 -24.03 -2.31 29.89
CA ILE A 82 -24.23 -2.74 31.29
C ILE A 82 -24.80 -1.59 32.12
N THR A 83 -24.39 -0.36 31.82
CA THR A 83 -24.89 0.83 32.52
C THR A 83 -25.94 1.54 31.67
N GLN A 84 -27.06 1.96 32.27
CA GLN A 84 -28.07 2.76 31.58
C GLN A 84 -27.50 4.12 31.17
N GLY A 85 -27.96 4.64 30.05
CA GLY A 85 -27.52 5.91 29.48
C GLY A 85 -27.44 5.88 27.95
N ALA A 86 -26.41 6.51 27.38
CA ALA A 86 -26.23 6.58 25.96
C ALA A 86 -25.95 5.20 25.33
N PRO A 87 -26.33 4.99 24.04
CA PRO A 87 -26.03 3.79 23.29
C PRO A 87 -24.52 3.40 23.30
N ILE A 88 -24.21 2.14 23.12
CA ILE A 88 -22.80 1.65 23.11
C ILE A 88 -21.95 2.46 22.13
N ALA A 89 -22.47 2.73 20.95
CA ALA A 89 -21.76 3.47 19.89
C ALA A 89 -21.43 4.91 20.29
N ALA A 90 -22.24 5.55 21.12
CA ALA A 90 -21.98 6.93 21.59
C ALA A 90 -20.90 7.01 22.70
N ARG A 91 -20.41 5.88 23.17
CA ARG A 91 -19.45 5.77 24.29
C ARG A 91 -18.07 5.35 23.83
N ILE A 92 -17.90 5.08 22.54
CA ILE A 92 -16.66 4.61 21.94
C ILE A 92 -16.31 5.53 20.77
N THR A 93 -15.10 6.01 20.77
CA THR A 93 -14.50 6.75 19.65
C THR A 93 -13.19 6.08 19.25
N ALA A 94 -12.77 6.28 17.99
CA ALA A 94 -11.48 5.79 17.54
C ALA A 94 -10.40 6.83 17.85
N ASP A 95 -9.32 6.37 18.48
CA ASP A 95 -8.06 7.10 18.56
C ASP A 95 -7.28 6.85 17.28
N LEU A 96 -7.36 7.79 16.32
CA LEU A 96 -6.70 7.63 15.01
C LEU A 96 -5.18 7.56 15.14
N ALA A 97 -4.60 8.27 16.10
CA ALA A 97 -3.17 8.19 16.35
C ALA A 97 -2.74 6.78 16.73
N ALA A 98 -3.44 6.16 17.69
CA ALA A 98 -3.15 4.80 18.11
C ALA A 98 -3.40 3.77 16.99
N VAL A 99 -4.46 3.95 16.18
CA VAL A 99 -4.75 3.11 15.01
C VAL A 99 -3.62 3.20 14.00
N ASN A 100 -3.21 4.41 13.61
CA ASN A 100 -2.16 4.61 12.61
C ASN A 100 -0.79 4.14 13.12
N ASP A 101 -0.45 4.37 14.37
CA ASP A 101 0.80 3.87 14.97
C ASP A 101 0.86 2.33 14.91
N ARG A 102 -0.23 1.65 15.24
CA ARG A 102 -0.34 0.19 15.14
C ARG A 102 -0.21 -0.29 13.68
N VAL A 103 -0.90 0.36 12.75
CA VAL A 103 -0.86 0.04 11.32
C VAL A 103 0.56 0.16 10.78
N LEU A 104 1.26 1.27 11.07
CA LEU A 104 2.63 1.49 10.65
C LEU A 104 3.62 0.54 11.33
N ALA A 105 3.40 0.16 12.58
CA ALA A 105 4.22 -0.84 13.27
C ALA A 105 4.11 -2.22 12.62
N LEU A 106 2.90 -2.65 12.23
CA LEU A 106 2.68 -3.90 11.50
C LEU A 106 3.38 -3.89 10.13
N ALA A 107 3.29 -2.78 9.39
CA ALA A 107 3.96 -2.62 8.11
C ALA A 107 5.49 -2.73 8.23
N ARG A 108 6.07 -2.08 9.25
CA ARG A 108 7.52 -2.16 9.53
C ARG A 108 7.94 -3.58 9.90
N ALA A 109 7.21 -4.24 10.80
CA ALA A 109 7.50 -5.62 11.22
C ALA A 109 7.50 -6.58 10.01
N GLN A 110 6.56 -6.43 9.08
CA GLN A 110 6.53 -7.23 7.87
C GLN A 110 7.69 -6.91 6.91
N SER A 111 8.07 -5.65 6.79
CA SER A 111 9.24 -5.24 6.00
C SER A 111 10.54 -5.83 6.58
N ASP A 112 10.67 -5.86 7.91
CA ASP A 112 11.83 -6.44 8.60
C ASP A 112 11.86 -7.98 8.45
N ASP A 113 10.71 -8.65 8.47
CA ASP A 113 10.61 -10.09 8.20
C ASP A 113 11.03 -10.43 6.76
N ILE A 114 10.62 -9.64 5.77
CA ILE A 114 11.08 -9.79 4.39
C ILE A 114 12.60 -9.62 4.30
N ARG A 115 13.17 -8.62 4.97
CA ARG A 115 14.62 -8.41 5.06
C ARG A 115 15.33 -9.65 5.59
N ALA A 116 14.89 -10.15 6.72
CA ALA A 116 15.49 -11.32 7.37
C ALA A 116 15.45 -12.56 6.46
N ARG A 117 14.36 -12.79 5.74
CA ARG A 117 14.23 -13.89 4.78
C ARG A 117 15.20 -13.77 3.61
N LEU A 118 15.35 -12.57 3.05
CA LEU A 118 16.26 -12.31 1.93
C LEU A 118 17.73 -12.51 2.35
N GLU A 119 18.10 -11.99 3.53
CA GLU A 119 19.44 -12.15 4.09
C GLU A 119 19.76 -13.63 4.41
N ALA A 120 18.78 -14.37 4.94
CA ALA A 120 18.94 -15.78 5.30
C ALA A 120 19.27 -16.69 4.09
N VAL A 121 18.86 -16.29 2.88
CA VAL A 121 19.18 -17.04 1.64
C VAL A 121 20.34 -16.42 0.87
N GLY A 122 21.10 -15.49 1.48
CA GLY A 122 22.34 -14.95 0.93
C GLY A 122 22.16 -13.85 -0.12
N ILE A 123 20.98 -13.21 -0.20
CA ILE A 123 20.76 -12.09 -1.12
C ILE A 123 21.47 -10.84 -0.56
N THR A 124 22.25 -10.17 -1.40
CA THR A 124 22.87 -8.90 -1.07
C THR A 124 21.84 -7.77 -1.13
N LEU A 125 21.63 -7.06 -0.03
CA LEU A 125 20.72 -5.93 0.04
C LEU A 125 21.49 -4.61 0.03
N ILE A 126 21.13 -3.70 -0.86
CA ILE A 126 21.67 -2.33 -0.92
C ILE A 126 20.54 -1.35 -0.60
N ALA A 127 20.66 -0.66 0.54
CA ALA A 127 19.76 0.43 0.89
C ALA A 127 20.13 1.69 0.07
N GLY A 128 19.39 1.94 -1.01
CA GLY A 128 19.73 3.02 -1.92
C GLY A 128 18.96 2.99 -3.24
N THR A 129 19.50 3.67 -4.25
CA THR A 129 18.91 3.76 -5.59
C THR A 129 19.77 3.04 -6.61
N GLY A 130 19.12 2.41 -7.60
CA GLY A 130 19.78 1.79 -8.74
C GLY A 130 19.40 2.47 -10.06
N ARG A 131 20.35 2.56 -10.98
CA ARG A 131 20.08 2.96 -12.37
C ARG A 131 20.88 2.08 -13.33
N LEU A 132 20.35 1.87 -14.52
CA LEU A 132 21.07 1.17 -15.57
C LEU A 132 22.33 1.93 -15.98
N ASP A 133 23.42 1.20 -16.18
CA ASP A 133 24.70 1.73 -16.64
C ASP A 133 25.23 0.86 -17.79
N GLY A 134 24.54 0.94 -18.92
CA GLY A 134 24.75 0.09 -20.08
C GLY A 134 23.92 -1.21 -19.99
N PRO A 135 24.22 -2.18 -20.87
CA PRO A 135 23.43 -3.41 -20.97
C PRO A 135 23.74 -4.44 -19.88
N ASP A 136 24.91 -4.38 -19.27
CA ASP A 136 25.49 -5.40 -18.41
C ASP A 136 25.93 -4.87 -17.03
N HIS A 137 25.55 -3.62 -16.69
CA HIS A 137 25.87 -3.01 -15.39
C HIS A 137 24.73 -2.21 -14.82
N VAL A 138 24.72 -2.15 -13.50
CA VAL A 138 23.86 -1.27 -12.69
C VAL A 138 24.74 -0.40 -11.81
N LEU A 139 24.49 0.90 -11.77
CA LEU A 139 25.08 1.81 -10.80
C LEU A 139 24.16 1.87 -9.58
N ALA A 140 24.61 1.37 -8.45
CA ALA A 140 23.96 1.50 -7.17
C ALA A 140 24.52 2.72 -6.43
N THR A 141 23.62 3.52 -5.82
CA THR A 141 23.99 4.64 -4.94
C THR A 141 23.33 4.41 -3.59
N ASP A 142 24.11 4.29 -2.54
CA ASP A 142 23.61 4.06 -1.19
C ASP A 142 23.04 5.35 -0.55
N ALA A 143 22.50 5.23 0.66
CA ALA A 143 21.94 6.36 1.40
C ALA A 143 22.98 7.43 1.78
N ALA A 144 24.27 7.08 1.84
CA ALA A 144 25.37 8.00 2.10
C ALA A 144 25.89 8.71 0.83
N GLY A 145 25.37 8.32 -0.35
CA GLY A 145 25.79 8.85 -1.64
C GLY A 145 27.00 8.11 -2.25
N ALA A 146 27.49 7.07 -1.61
CA ALA A 146 28.55 6.26 -2.20
C ALA A 146 28.00 5.43 -3.38
N THR A 147 28.77 5.32 -4.46
CA THR A 147 28.36 4.63 -5.66
C THR A 147 29.19 3.36 -5.90
N ALA A 148 28.50 2.30 -6.32
CA ALA A 148 29.10 1.05 -6.74
C ALA A 148 28.58 0.64 -8.11
N ARG A 149 29.48 0.26 -9.01
CA ARG A 149 29.15 -0.27 -10.33
C ARG A 149 29.11 -1.80 -10.27
N LEU A 150 27.91 -2.35 -10.42
CA LEU A 150 27.64 -3.77 -10.29
C LEU A 150 27.55 -4.41 -11.68
N ALA A 151 28.36 -5.44 -11.95
CA ALA A 151 28.18 -6.26 -13.13
C ALA A 151 26.91 -7.11 -12.98
N SER A 152 26.10 -7.19 -14.01
CA SER A 152 24.79 -7.85 -13.97
C SER A 152 24.52 -8.58 -15.28
N ASP A 153 24.34 -9.89 -15.21
CA ASP A 153 23.96 -10.71 -16.37
C ASP A 153 22.45 -10.53 -16.65
N ILE A 154 21.65 -10.30 -15.59
CA ILE A 154 20.21 -10.07 -15.68
C ILE A 154 19.85 -8.90 -14.76
N THR A 155 19.21 -7.87 -15.31
CA THR A 155 18.69 -6.76 -14.53
C THR A 155 17.17 -6.76 -14.56
N LEU A 156 16.54 -6.84 -13.38
CA LEU A 156 15.08 -6.74 -13.21
C LEU A 156 14.71 -5.33 -12.70
N LEU A 157 13.81 -4.66 -13.41
CA LEU A 157 13.23 -3.39 -12.99
C LEU A 157 11.89 -3.64 -12.31
N ALA A 158 11.86 -3.48 -10.97
CA ALA A 158 10.68 -3.64 -10.12
C ALA A 158 10.37 -2.36 -9.33
N THR A 159 10.52 -1.20 -9.98
CA THR A 159 10.54 0.13 -9.36
C THR A 159 9.19 0.63 -8.88
N GLY A 160 8.09 -0.08 -9.21
CA GLY A 160 6.73 0.28 -8.78
C GLY A 160 6.24 1.59 -9.39
N VAL A 161 5.31 2.23 -8.67
CA VAL A 161 4.65 3.49 -9.08
C VAL A 161 4.60 4.48 -7.93
N ARG A 162 4.27 5.73 -8.24
CA ARG A 162 3.99 6.79 -7.26
C ARG A 162 2.53 7.20 -7.34
N PRO A 163 1.93 7.71 -6.25
CA PRO A 163 0.62 8.33 -6.30
C PRO A 163 0.57 9.41 -7.38
N ARG A 164 -0.53 9.44 -8.14
CA ARG A 164 -0.77 10.52 -9.09
C ARG A 164 -1.21 11.77 -8.33
N GLU A 165 -0.57 12.89 -8.60
CA GLU A 165 -0.99 14.19 -8.11
C GLU A 165 -1.80 14.94 -9.17
N LEU A 166 -2.81 15.68 -8.72
CA LEU A 166 -3.56 16.60 -9.57
C LEU A 166 -2.86 17.97 -9.55
N PRO A 167 -2.56 18.57 -10.71
CA PRO A 167 -1.89 19.88 -10.74
C PRO A 167 -2.68 20.96 -9.99
N GLU A 168 -4.01 20.87 -10.01
CA GLU A 168 -4.95 21.81 -9.40
C GLU A 168 -5.16 21.56 -7.89
N ALA A 169 -4.66 20.43 -7.36
CA ALA A 169 -4.79 20.02 -5.97
C ALA A 169 -3.53 19.30 -5.51
N ARG A 170 -2.41 20.01 -5.49
CA ARG A 170 -1.12 19.46 -5.04
C ARG A 170 -1.17 19.15 -3.56
N CYS A 171 -0.62 17.99 -3.19
CA CYS A 171 -0.55 17.60 -1.78
C CYS A 171 0.35 18.55 -1.01
N ASP A 172 -0.18 19.14 0.07
CA ASP A 172 0.54 20.02 1.00
C ASP A 172 1.02 19.29 2.27
N GLY A 173 0.55 18.05 2.46
CA GLY A 173 0.87 17.25 3.64
C GLY A 173 0.04 17.57 4.88
N GLU A 174 -0.87 18.55 4.81
CA GLU A 174 -1.71 18.98 5.93
C GLU A 174 -3.20 18.81 5.65
N ARG A 175 -3.73 19.42 4.59
CA ARG A 175 -5.14 19.41 4.22
C ARG A 175 -5.40 18.69 2.91
N ILE A 176 -4.46 18.74 1.99
CA ILE A 176 -4.52 18.02 0.72
C ILE A 176 -3.49 16.90 0.78
N LEU A 177 -4.00 15.67 0.90
CA LEU A 177 -3.21 14.48 1.14
C LEU A 177 -3.37 13.48 0.00
N ASN A 178 -2.29 12.79 -0.34
CA ASN A 178 -2.42 11.53 -1.05
C ASN A 178 -2.62 10.37 -0.06
N TRP A 179 -2.99 9.21 -0.57
CA TRP A 179 -3.30 8.04 0.26
C TRP A 179 -2.12 7.58 1.14
N THR A 180 -0.87 7.80 0.75
CA THR A 180 0.29 7.42 1.58
C THR A 180 0.46 8.32 2.80
N GLN A 181 -0.03 9.55 2.74
CA GLN A 181 0.06 10.54 3.82
C GLN A 181 -1.06 10.39 4.86
N MET A 182 -2.14 9.66 4.52
CA MET A 182 -3.28 9.45 5.43
C MET A 182 -2.89 8.79 6.75
N TYR A 183 -1.87 7.93 6.75
CA TYR A 183 -1.35 7.28 7.97
C TYR A 183 -0.56 8.22 8.88
N GLY A 184 -0.25 9.43 8.42
CA GLY A 184 0.34 10.50 9.22
C GLY A 184 -0.68 11.30 10.05
N LEU A 185 -1.98 11.17 9.76
CA LEU A 185 -3.02 11.86 10.51
C LEU A 185 -3.09 11.35 11.95
N ARG A 186 -3.18 12.28 12.89
CA ARG A 186 -3.24 11.99 14.34
C ARG A 186 -4.65 12.09 14.91
N GLU A 187 -5.53 12.81 14.24
CA GLU A 187 -6.91 13.05 14.65
C GLU A 187 -7.87 12.76 13.51
N LEU A 188 -9.06 12.32 13.83
CA LEU A 188 -10.13 12.15 12.85
C LEU A 188 -10.60 13.53 12.37
N PRO A 189 -10.58 13.82 11.07
CA PRO A 189 -11.16 15.05 10.57
C PRO A 189 -12.68 15.03 10.74
N GLU A 190 -13.30 16.18 10.94
CA GLU A 190 -14.76 16.28 10.95
C GLU A 190 -15.36 15.86 9.60
N ARG A 191 -14.70 16.26 8.52
CA ARG A 191 -15.10 15.93 7.13
C ARG A 191 -13.90 15.53 6.27
N LEU A 192 -14.08 14.50 5.46
CA LEU A 192 -13.10 14.04 4.48
C LEU A 192 -13.72 14.04 3.09
N ILE A 193 -13.07 14.73 2.15
CA ILE A 193 -13.41 14.67 0.72
C ILE A 193 -12.41 13.73 0.04
N VAL A 194 -12.90 12.63 -0.51
CA VAL A 194 -12.08 11.65 -1.24
C VAL A 194 -12.28 11.86 -2.73
N VAL A 195 -11.23 12.23 -3.44
CA VAL A 195 -11.26 12.46 -4.89
C VAL A 195 -10.72 11.24 -5.61
N GLY A 196 -11.62 10.51 -6.25
CA GLY A 196 -11.33 9.25 -6.92
C GLY A 196 -12.04 8.07 -6.27
N SER A 197 -12.85 7.36 -7.05
CA SER A 197 -13.71 6.26 -6.58
C SER A 197 -13.21 4.88 -7.03
N GLY A 198 -11.93 4.76 -7.37
CA GLY A 198 -11.27 3.46 -7.56
C GLY A 198 -11.06 2.74 -6.22
N VAL A 199 -10.42 1.57 -6.24
CA VAL A 199 -10.24 0.70 -5.07
C VAL A 199 -9.70 1.46 -3.86
N THR A 200 -8.57 2.16 -4.00
CA THR A 200 -7.95 2.91 -2.91
C THR A 200 -8.89 3.99 -2.34
N GLY A 201 -9.55 4.77 -3.21
CA GLY A 201 -10.49 5.80 -2.76
C GLY A 201 -11.70 5.22 -2.04
N ALA A 202 -12.28 4.14 -2.55
CA ALA A 202 -13.39 3.46 -1.92
C ALA A 202 -13.02 2.86 -0.55
N GLU A 203 -11.82 2.27 -0.42
CA GLU A 203 -11.30 1.72 0.83
C GLU A 203 -11.13 2.81 1.89
N PHE A 204 -10.44 3.91 1.58
CA PHE A 204 -10.28 5.00 2.53
C PHE A 204 -11.60 5.69 2.87
N ALA A 205 -12.47 5.92 1.89
CA ALA A 205 -13.79 6.48 2.12
C ALA A 205 -14.60 5.60 3.08
N SER A 206 -14.62 4.29 2.86
CA SER A 206 -15.30 3.32 3.73
C SER A 206 -14.70 3.31 5.13
N ALA A 207 -13.38 3.21 5.27
CA ALA A 207 -12.73 3.15 6.57
C ALA A 207 -13.00 4.41 7.40
N TYR A 208 -12.78 5.59 6.85
CA TYR A 208 -13.01 6.84 7.58
C TYR A 208 -14.48 7.07 7.89
N HIS A 209 -15.40 6.71 7.00
CA HIS A 209 -16.84 6.76 7.27
C HIS A 209 -17.21 5.84 8.44
N GLN A 210 -16.68 4.62 8.47
CA GLN A 210 -16.90 3.69 9.58
C GLN A 210 -16.25 4.16 10.89
N LEU A 211 -15.19 4.95 10.85
CA LEU A 211 -14.60 5.60 12.02
C LEU A 211 -15.41 6.81 12.52
N GLY A 212 -16.42 7.27 11.78
CA GLY A 212 -17.34 8.34 12.19
C GLY A 212 -17.14 9.67 11.50
N VAL A 213 -16.30 9.73 10.50
CA VAL A 213 -16.03 10.94 9.70
C VAL A 213 -17.16 11.17 8.68
N GLN A 214 -17.55 12.42 8.47
CA GLN A 214 -18.40 12.79 7.32
C GLN A 214 -17.60 12.64 6.02
N VAL A 215 -17.96 11.67 5.19
CA VAL A 215 -17.23 11.41 3.94
C VAL A 215 -18.02 11.85 2.73
N VAL A 216 -17.36 12.57 1.82
CA VAL A 216 -17.83 12.88 0.48
C VAL A 216 -16.91 12.20 -0.51
N LEU A 217 -17.41 11.20 -1.25
CA LEU A 217 -16.67 10.49 -2.29
C LEU A 217 -16.98 11.08 -3.66
N VAL A 218 -15.98 11.64 -4.31
CA VAL A 218 -16.11 12.29 -5.62
C VAL A 218 -15.63 11.32 -6.71
N SER A 219 -16.54 10.96 -7.62
CA SER A 219 -16.29 10.09 -8.77
C SER A 219 -16.45 10.84 -10.09
N SER A 220 -15.44 10.84 -10.92
CA SER A 220 -15.57 11.33 -12.30
C SER A 220 -16.35 10.38 -13.22
N ARG A 221 -16.67 9.19 -12.72
CA ARG A 221 -17.43 8.14 -13.40
C ARG A 221 -18.85 8.05 -12.86
N ALA A 222 -19.66 7.21 -13.50
CA ALA A 222 -21.08 7.04 -13.13
C ALA A 222 -21.26 6.31 -11.80
N GLN A 223 -20.31 5.45 -11.43
CA GLN A 223 -20.36 4.58 -10.24
C GLN A 223 -19.02 4.53 -9.49
N VAL A 224 -19.09 4.08 -8.26
CA VAL A 224 -17.92 3.67 -7.46
C VAL A 224 -17.31 2.43 -8.09
N LEU A 225 -16.00 2.24 -7.97
CA LEU A 225 -15.26 1.13 -8.59
C LEU A 225 -15.54 0.99 -10.09
N PRO A 226 -15.26 2.02 -10.90
CA PRO A 226 -15.73 2.09 -12.29
C PRO A 226 -15.10 1.05 -13.24
N SER A 227 -14.07 0.35 -12.80
CA SER A 227 -13.37 -0.70 -13.57
C SER A 227 -13.81 -2.12 -13.17
N GLU A 228 -14.64 -2.23 -12.14
CA GLU A 228 -15.09 -3.51 -11.59
C GLU A 228 -16.46 -3.90 -12.18
N ASP A 229 -16.90 -5.12 -11.88
CA ASP A 229 -18.23 -5.61 -12.26
C ASP A 229 -19.31 -4.64 -11.80
N ALA A 230 -20.22 -4.29 -12.72
CA ALA A 230 -21.21 -3.25 -12.49
C ALA A 230 -22.21 -3.60 -11.39
N ASP A 231 -22.60 -4.87 -11.27
CA ASP A 231 -23.58 -5.30 -10.27
C ASP A 231 -22.92 -5.29 -8.88
N ALA A 232 -21.68 -5.76 -8.77
CA ALA A 232 -20.91 -5.69 -7.53
C ALA A 232 -20.64 -4.24 -7.10
N ALA A 233 -20.28 -3.37 -8.03
CA ALA A 233 -20.06 -1.95 -7.79
C ALA A 233 -21.34 -1.24 -7.33
N ALA A 234 -22.50 -1.58 -7.91
CA ALA A 234 -23.78 -1.04 -7.51
C ALA A 234 -24.17 -1.45 -6.07
N VAL A 235 -23.93 -2.71 -5.71
CA VAL A 235 -24.17 -3.17 -4.32
C VAL A 235 -23.32 -2.37 -3.34
N LEU A 236 -22.04 -2.18 -3.61
CA LEU A 236 -21.14 -1.42 -2.74
C LEU A 236 -21.60 0.05 -2.62
N GLN A 237 -21.93 0.69 -3.75
CA GLN A 237 -22.41 2.06 -3.77
C GLN A 237 -23.68 2.22 -2.94
N ASN A 238 -24.66 1.33 -3.11
CA ASN A 238 -25.90 1.34 -2.34
C ASN A 238 -25.64 1.21 -0.81
N VAL A 239 -24.67 0.36 -0.42
CA VAL A 239 -24.26 0.24 0.99
C VAL A 239 -23.68 1.55 1.51
N PHE A 240 -22.80 2.20 0.75
CA PHE A 240 -22.22 3.48 1.14
C PHE A 240 -23.29 4.57 1.31
N GLU A 241 -24.22 4.68 0.37
CA GLU A 241 -25.32 5.65 0.44
C GLU A 241 -26.28 5.34 1.59
N ALA A 242 -26.65 4.08 1.79
CA ALA A 242 -27.53 3.65 2.89
C ALA A 242 -26.93 3.90 4.28
N THR A 243 -25.60 3.89 4.41
CA THR A 243 -24.90 4.22 5.66
C THR A 243 -24.68 5.74 5.83
N GLY A 244 -25.08 6.58 4.89
CA GLY A 244 -25.03 8.05 4.97
C GLY A 244 -23.78 8.68 4.34
N MET A 245 -22.98 7.94 3.57
CA MET A 245 -21.90 8.52 2.78
C MET A 245 -22.45 9.31 1.61
N THR A 246 -21.93 10.51 1.37
CA THR A 246 -22.29 11.31 0.17
C THR A 246 -21.41 10.89 -1.00
N ILE A 247 -22.05 10.51 -2.13
CA ILE A 247 -21.34 10.16 -3.37
C ILE A 247 -21.70 11.15 -4.47
N LEU A 248 -20.69 11.83 -5.02
CA LEU A 248 -20.83 12.75 -6.14
C LEU A 248 -20.35 12.07 -7.42
N SER A 249 -21.26 11.36 -8.09
CA SER A 249 -20.99 10.73 -9.39
C SER A 249 -20.89 11.77 -10.50
N ARG A 250 -20.14 11.45 -11.58
CA ARG A 250 -19.89 12.31 -12.76
C ARG A 250 -19.38 13.71 -12.39
N SER A 251 -18.67 13.80 -11.27
CA SER A 251 -18.15 15.04 -10.70
C SER A 251 -16.62 15.05 -10.70
N ARG A 252 -16.03 16.20 -10.91
CA ARG A 252 -14.56 16.36 -10.88
C ARG A 252 -14.19 17.49 -9.94
N ALA A 253 -13.12 17.30 -9.19
CA ALA A 253 -12.45 18.41 -8.50
C ALA A 253 -11.77 19.29 -9.56
N VAL A 254 -12.03 20.59 -9.53
CA VAL A 254 -11.44 21.57 -10.45
C VAL A 254 -10.40 22.46 -9.77
N ALA A 255 -10.45 22.54 -8.45
CA ALA A 255 -9.46 23.22 -7.60
C ALA A 255 -9.62 22.74 -6.15
N ALA A 256 -8.56 22.88 -5.35
CA ALA A 256 -8.56 22.70 -3.91
C ALA A 256 -7.64 23.75 -3.25
#